data_cb1aafed101a084620c44a4572649a9c
#
_entry.id   cb1aafed101a084620c44a4572649a9c
#
_cell.length_a   1.000
_cell.length_b   1.000
_cell.length_c   1.000
_cell.angle_alpha   90.00
_cell.angle_beta   90.00
_cell.angle_gamma   90.00
#
_symmetry.space_group_name_H-M   'P 1'
#
loop_
_entity.id
_entity.type
_entity.pdbx_description
1 polymer ?
#
loop_
_entity_poly.entity_id
_entity_poly.type
_entity_poly.pdbx_seq_one_letter_code
_entity_poly.pdbx_strand_id
1 'polypeptide(L)'
;MSSIGTAAETLKSLGPVPKTMRAGVYRDKGVVHVEEVPVPEMGDGEVLIKVAACGICGTDIKKIFQRYVEPPQILGHELAGTVVATGRGVTKWTPGDRVMSFHHTPCGKCFYCEKLLFSQCKQYKTTGLTAGFTPNGGGFAQYVKAMPWVAERGIVALPDNVSFEEATFIEPINTIVKAVQKARITAGETVLILGCGPIGLQLLMVSKIEGAKLYTSDPIAQRRLKSLSLGALESFDPTSGKLVEEVRGRTDGRGADAVLVAVAHPSVVTDALATARPGGRVLLFAANDPVTKIEFPAAAVGIDEKEILGSYSAAVDIQDSAAGLVLGKKLPVMDIVTHRFSLDRIQEALELAARPTAESLKILITHA
;
A
#
# COMPACT_ATOMS: atom_id res chain seq x y z
N MET A 1 -8.64 -22.55 -27.60
CA MET A 1 -7.64 -21.82 -28.41
C MET A 1 -8.12 -20.37 -28.49
N SER A 2 -7.69 -19.50 -27.57
CA SER A 2 -8.00 -18.07 -27.64
C SER A 2 -6.90 -17.42 -28.46
N SER A 3 -7.28 -16.75 -29.55
CA SER A 3 -6.39 -16.01 -30.44
C SER A 3 -5.67 -14.91 -29.66
N ILE A 4 -4.36 -15.04 -29.50
CA ILE A 4 -3.51 -13.94 -29.06
C ILE A 4 -3.54 -12.90 -30.20
N GLY A 5 -4.24 -11.79 -29.99
CA GLY A 5 -4.25 -10.67 -30.94
C GLY A 5 -2.81 -10.19 -31.18
N THR A 6 -2.50 -9.86 -32.44
CA THR A 6 -1.17 -9.36 -32.79
C THR A 6 -0.92 -8.00 -32.13
N ALA A 7 0.36 -7.63 -31.88
CA ALA A 7 0.72 -6.32 -31.33
C ALA A 7 0.08 -5.14 -32.10
N ALA A 8 -0.15 -5.29 -33.42
CA ALA A 8 -0.83 -4.32 -34.26
C ALA A 8 -2.34 -4.19 -33.95
N GLU A 9 -3.00 -5.29 -33.55
CA GLU A 9 -4.42 -5.25 -33.15
C GLU A 9 -4.58 -4.60 -31.76
N THR A 10 -3.66 -4.88 -30.84
CA THR A 10 -3.60 -4.25 -29.52
C THR A 10 -3.40 -2.74 -29.62
N LEU A 11 -2.49 -2.29 -30.50
CA LEU A 11 -2.26 -0.85 -30.77
C LEU A 11 -3.49 -0.16 -31.38
N LYS A 12 -4.22 -0.83 -32.26
CA LYS A 12 -5.48 -0.30 -32.82
C LYS A 12 -6.59 -0.18 -31.78
N SER A 13 -6.62 -1.06 -30.78
CA SER A 13 -7.62 -1.04 -29.70
C SER A 13 -7.38 0.08 -28.68
N LEU A 14 -6.17 0.57 -28.52
CA LEU A 14 -5.83 1.63 -27.56
C LEU A 14 -6.31 3.02 -28.00
N GLY A 15 -6.50 3.25 -29.31
CA GLY A 15 -6.85 4.55 -29.88
C GLY A 15 -5.74 5.61 -29.69
N PRO A 16 -5.92 6.80 -30.28
CA PRO A 16 -4.98 7.91 -30.05
C PRO A 16 -5.13 8.45 -28.61
N VAL A 17 -4.01 8.85 -28.01
CA VAL A 17 -4.02 9.52 -26.70
C VAL A 17 -4.77 10.86 -26.84
N PRO A 18 -5.81 11.13 -26.04
CA PRO A 18 -6.55 12.37 -26.09
C PRO A 18 -5.73 13.54 -25.56
N LYS A 19 -6.14 14.79 -25.87
CA LYS A 19 -5.48 15.98 -25.32
C LYS A 19 -5.85 16.23 -23.86
N THR A 20 -7.07 15.85 -23.48
CA THR A 20 -7.62 16.01 -22.13
C THR A 20 -8.09 14.67 -21.59
N MET A 21 -8.19 14.57 -20.28
CA MET A 21 -8.64 13.40 -19.54
C MET A 21 -9.46 13.81 -18.33
N ARG A 22 -10.24 12.87 -17.81
CA ARG A 22 -10.92 13.03 -16.53
C ARG A 22 -10.02 12.63 -15.38
N ALA A 23 -10.03 13.42 -14.30
CA ALA A 23 -9.23 13.16 -13.10
C ALA A 23 -9.96 13.62 -11.83
N GLY A 24 -9.76 12.91 -10.74
CA GLY A 24 -10.16 13.32 -9.40
C GLY A 24 -9.17 14.32 -8.82
N VAL A 25 -9.53 15.59 -8.83
CA VAL A 25 -8.68 16.70 -8.41
C VAL A 25 -9.01 17.09 -6.97
N TYR A 26 -8.05 16.94 -6.08
CA TYR A 26 -8.11 17.44 -4.71
C TYR A 26 -8.05 18.97 -4.73
N ARG A 27 -9.14 19.63 -4.29
CA ARG A 27 -9.30 21.08 -4.37
C ARG A 27 -9.28 21.78 -3.03
N ASP A 28 -9.76 21.11 -1.99
CA ASP A 28 -9.73 21.61 -0.61
C ASP A 28 -9.84 20.42 0.37
N LYS A 29 -9.68 20.70 1.67
CA LYS A 29 -9.75 19.70 2.73
C LYS A 29 -11.02 18.87 2.64
N GLY A 30 -10.84 17.58 2.36
CA GLY A 30 -11.93 16.62 2.20
C GLY A 30 -12.70 16.72 0.88
N VAL A 31 -12.26 17.56 -0.08
CA VAL A 31 -13.00 17.84 -1.32
C VAL A 31 -12.18 17.40 -2.55
N VAL A 32 -12.74 16.48 -3.31
CA VAL A 32 -12.18 16.00 -4.59
C VAL A 32 -13.26 16.10 -5.65
N HIS A 33 -12.98 16.83 -6.73
CA HIS A 33 -13.88 16.94 -7.86
C HIS A 33 -13.35 16.18 -9.07
N VAL A 34 -14.25 15.58 -9.85
CA VAL A 34 -13.89 15.04 -11.16
C VAL A 34 -13.89 16.19 -12.17
N GLU A 35 -12.74 16.41 -12.77
CA GLU A 35 -12.51 17.50 -13.70
C GLU A 35 -11.88 17.00 -14.99
N GLU A 36 -12.04 17.77 -16.04
CA GLU A 36 -11.30 17.59 -17.29
C GLU A 36 -9.99 18.37 -17.21
N VAL A 37 -8.87 17.66 -17.35
CA VAL A 37 -7.51 18.21 -17.23
C VAL A 37 -6.67 17.77 -18.42
N PRO A 38 -5.56 18.47 -18.76
CA PRO A 38 -4.65 18.02 -19.81
C PRO A 38 -4.06 16.63 -19.51
N VAL A 39 -3.95 15.78 -20.52
CA VAL A 39 -3.06 14.60 -20.42
C VAL A 39 -1.63 15.09 -20.36
N PRO A 40 -0.76 14.53 -19.48
CA PRO A 40 0.63 14.99 -19.39
C PRO A 40 1.38 14.85 -20.70
N GLU A 41 2.04 15.93 -21.11
CA GLU A 41 2.95 15.88 -22.27
C GLU A 41 4.13 14.95 -21.99
N MET A 42 4.54 14.22 -23.02
CA MET A 42 5.61 13.22 -22.93
C MET A 42 6.98 13.82 -23.22
N GLY A 43 7.91 13.60 -22.31
CA GLY A 43 9.33 13.88 -22.47
C GLY A 43 10.17 12.63 -22.76
N ASP A 44 11.48 12.83 -22.89
CA ASP A 44 12.44 11.74 -23.09
C ASP A 44 12.49 10.81 -21.86
N GLY A 45 12.53 9.52 -22.09
CA GLY A 45 12.61 8.50 -21.03
C GLY A 45 11.32 8.28 -20.23
N GLU A 46 10.23 8.97 -20.54
CA GLU A 46 8.96 8.89 -19.81
C GLU A 46 8.02 7.83 -20.42
N VAL A 47 7.10 7.33 -19.60
CA VAL A 47 6.08 6.35 -20.02
C VAL A 47 4.70 6.86 -19.61
N LEU A 48 3.76 6.87 -20.56
CA LEU A 48 2.36 7.19 -20.30
C LEU A 48 1.55 5.90 -20.13
N ILE A 49 0.85 5.81 -19.02
CA ILE A 49 0.02 4.66 -18.64
C ILE A 49 -1.44 5.09 -18.64
N LYS A 50 -2.30 4.38 -19.38
CA LYS A 50 -3.75 4.46 -19.23
C LYS A 50 -4.12 3.62 -18.00
N VAL A 51 -4.61 4.27 -16.96
CA VAL A 51 -4.95 3.62 -15.69
C VAL A 51 -6.22 2.78 -15.86
N ALA A 52 -6.17 1.54 -15.39
CA ALA A 52 -7.32 0.64 -15.37
C ALA A 52 -7.91 0.53 -13.96
N ALA A 53 -7.06 0.50 -12.94
CA ALA A 53 -7.47 0.46 -11.55
C ALA A 53 -6.46 1.17 -10.64
N CYS A 54 -6.95 1.76 -9.56
CA CYS A 54 -6.13 2.36 -8.50
C CYS A 54 -6.74 2.10 -7.13
N GLY A 55 -5.93 1.58 -6.19
CA GLY A 55 -6.35 1.40 -4.81
C GLY A 55 -6.34 2.72 -4.03
N ILE A 56 -7.31 2.87 -3.11
CA ILE A 56 -7.28 3.95 -2.12
C ILE A 56 -6.43 3.52 -0.94
N CYS A 57 -5.46 4.35 -0.57
CA CYS A 57 -4.55 4.18 0.56
C CYS A 57 -4.91 5.12 1.72
N GLY A 58 -4.60 4.71 2.94
CA GLY A 58 -4.70 5.59 4.12
C GLY A 58 -3.86 6.88 3.99
N THR A 59 -2.80 6.85 3.17
CA THR A 59 -2.00 8.04 2.85
C THR A 59 -2.78 9.07 2.03
N ASP A 60 -3.62 8.63 1.09
CA ASP A 60 -4.49 9.55 0.32
C ASP A 60 -5.49 10.22 1.25
N ILE A 61 -6.06 9.46 2.19
CA ILE A 61 -7.00 9.98 3.18
C ILE A 61 -6.35 11.05 4.07
N LYS A 62 -5.13 10.82 4.55
CA LYS A 62 -4.39 11.82 5.33
C LYS A 62 -4.08 13.07 4.52
N LYS A 63 -3.65 12.92 3.27
CA LYS A 63 -3.37 14.05 2.38
C LYS A 63 -4.62 14.90 2.15
N ILE A 64 -5.77 14.28 1.91
CA ILE A 64 -7.03 14.96 1.56
C ILE A 64 -7.73 15.50 2.80
N PHE A 65 -8.00 14.67 3.81
CA PHE A 65 -8.84 15.03 4.95
C PHE A 65 -8.08 15.71 6.10
N GLN A 66 -6.75 15.51 6.18
CA GLN A 66 -5.89 16.16 7.19
C GLN A 66 -5.00 17.26 6.59
N ARG A 67 -5.11 17.51 5.26
CA ARG A 67 -4.37 18.54 4.53
C ARG A 67 -2.84 18.41 4.65
N TYR A 68 -2.33 17.18 4.47
CA TYR A 68 -0.88 16.96 4.48
C TYR A 68 -0.18 17.40 3.18
N VAL A 69 -0.95 17.80 2.18
CA VAL A 69 -0.47 18.39 0.92
C VAL A 69 -1.39 19.55 0.53
N GLU A 70 -0.83 20.54 -0.12
CA GLU A 70 -1.60 21.68 -0.61
C GLU A 70 -2.31 21.34 -1.94
N PRO A 71 -3.59 21.72 -2.07
CA PRO A 71 -4.29 21.61 -3.35
C PRO A 71 -3.79 22.68 -4.36
N PRO A 72 -3.99 22.51 -5.68
CA PRO A 72 -4.67 21.35 -6.30
C PRO A 72 -3.71 20.17 -6.51
N GLN A 73 -4.21 18.92 -6.35
CA GLN A 73 -3.42 17.72 -6.64
C GLN A 73 -4.30 16.58 -7.16
N ILE A 74 -3.69 15.68 -7.94
CA ILE A 74 -4.28 14.40 -8.33
C ILE A 74 -3.46 13.31 -7.64
N LEU A 75 -4.14 12.50 -6.81
CA LEU A 75 -3.51 11.49 -5.97
C LEU A 75 -3.76 10.07 -6.52
N GLY A 76 -3.54 9.06 -5.69
CA GLY A 76 -3.63 7.65 -6.08
C GLY A 76 -2.27 7.09 -6.52
N HIS A 77 -1.74 6.14 -5.76
CA HIS A 77 -0.37 5.62 -5.97
C HIS A 77 -0.30 4.09 -6.02
N GLU A 78 -1.40 3.41 -5.82
CA GLU A 78 -1.53 1.96 -5.95
C GLU A 78 -2.22 1.65 -7.28
N LEU A 79 -1.54 1.83 -8.41
CA LEU A 79 -2.17 1.81 -9.73
C LEU A 79 -1.64 0.72 -10.66
N ALA A 80 -2.51 0.27 -11.54
CA ALA A 80 -2.17 -0.61 -12.65
C ALA A 80 -2.92 -0.20 -13.92
N GLY A 81 -2.34 -0.50 -15.07
CA GLY A 81 -2.93 -0.11 -16.36
C GLY A 81 -2.12 -0.59 -17.55
N THR A 82 -2.30 0.07 -18.67
CA THR A 82 -1.64 -0.27 -19.94
C THR A 82 -0.77 0.89 -20.42
N VAL A 83 0.45 0.62 -20.83
CA VAL A 83 1.31 1.60 -21.51
C VAL A 83 0.64 2.02 -22.81
N VAL A 84 0.49 3.32 -23.02
CA VAL A 84 -0.12 3.86 -24.25
C VAL A 84 0.83 4.71 -25.07
N ALA A 85 1.89 5.24 -24.47
CA ALA A 85 2.94 5.97 -25.16
C ALA A 85 4.27 5.88 -24.39
N THR A 86 5.37 6.01 -25.13
CA THR A 86 6.74 6.03 -24.58
C THR A 86 7.52 7.18 -25.17
N GLY A 87 8.28 7.88 -24.35
CA GLY A 87 9.19 8.93 -24.77
C GLY A 87 10.44 8.37 -25.46
N ARG A 88 11.17 9.25 -26.15
CA ARG A 88 12.43 8.88 -26.81
C ARG A 88 13.41 8.27 -25.78
N GLY A 89 14.09 7.18 -26.17
CA GLY A 89 15.06 6.49 -25.34
C GLY A 89 14.48 5.42 -24.40
N VAL A 90 13.16 5.29 -24.31
CA VAL A 90 12.53 4.15 -23.62
C VAL A 90 12.65 2.90 -24.49
N THR A 91 13.33 1.87 -23.97
CA THR A 91 13.56 0.58 -24.69
C THR A 91 12.91 -0.60 -23.99
N LYS A 92 12.58 -0.45 -22.70
CA LYS A 92 12.04 -1.53 -21.85
C LYS A 92 10.52 -1.71 -22.01
N TRP A 93 9.82 -0.65 -22.42
CA TRP A 93 8.35 -0.60 -22.46
C TRP A 93 7.87 -0.24 -23.84
N THR A 94 6.73 -0.86 -24.23
CA THR A 94 6.04 -0.59 -25.49
C THR A 94 4.55 -0.35 -25.26
N PRO A 95 3.87 0.46 -26.11
CA PRO A 95 2.41 0.57 -26.05
C PRO A 95 1.75 -0.81 -26.17
N GLY A 96 0.80 -1.07 -25.27
CA GLY A 96 0.14 -2.36 -25.12
C GLY A 96 0.62 -3.17 -23.89
N ASP A 97 1.79 -2.87 -23.34
CA ASP A 97 2.29 -3.56 -22.14
C ASP A 97 1.35 -3.31 -20.96
N ARG A 98 0.94 -4.40 -20.30
CA ARG A 98 0.18 -4.36 -19.05
C ARG A 98 1.15 -4.19 -17.89
N VAL A 99 0.91 -3.17 -17.06
CA VAL A 99 1.87 -2.78 -16.02
C VAL A 99 1.20 -2.32 -14.73
N MET A 100 1.91 -2.46 -13.60
CA MET A 100 1.74 -1.61 -12.44
C MET A 100 2.92 -0.65 -12.34
N SER A 101 2.73 0.50 -11.71
CA SER A 101 3.81 1.45 -11.49
C SER A 101 3.87 1.87 -10.03
N PHE A 102 5.06 1.77 -9.45
CA PHE A 102 5.37 2.44 -8.19
C PHE A 102 5.42 3.96 -8.43
N HIS A 103 5.06 4.72 -7.43
CA HIS A 103 5.03 6.18 -7.51
C HIS A 103 6.37 6.84 -7.13
N HIS A 104 7.28 6.08 -6.52
CA HIS A 104 8.59 6.55 -6.08
C HIS A 104 9.67 5.51 -6.34
N THR A 105 10.85 5.97 -6.77
CA THR A 105 12.06 5.15 -6.85
C THR A 105 13.26 5.92 -6.29
N PRO A 106 14.18 5.24 -5.57
CA PRO A 106 15.36 5.88 -5.01
C PRO A 106 16.43 6.13 -6.07
N CYS A 107 17.39 7.04 -5.80
CA CYS A 107 18.48 7.33 -6.75
C CYS A 107 19.54 6.22 -6.85
N GLY A 108 19.61 5.31 -5.89
CA GLY A 108 20.57 4.19 -5.86
C GLY A 108 22.02 4.55 -5.47
N LYS A 109 22.35 5.84 -5.25
CA LYS A 109 23.74 6.31 -5.08
C LYS A 109 23.98 7.31 -3.93
N CYS A 110 22.98 7.62 -3.13
CA CYS A 110 23.16 8.50 -1.97
C CYS A 110 23.44 7.67 -0.70
N PHE A 111 23.91 8.35 0.35
CA PHE A 111 24.17 7.73 1.65
C PHE A 111 23.06 6.79 2.13
N TYR A 112 21.80 7.21 2.00
CA TYR A 112 20.66 6.41 2.42
C TYR A 112 20.48 5.15 1.55
N CYS A 113 20.70 5.27 0.23
CA CYS A 113 20.61 4.13 -0.68
C CYS A 113 21.71 3.10 -0.43
N GLU A 114 22.94 3.54 -0.17
CA GLU A 114 24.08 2.68 0.18
C GLU A 114 23.86 1.91 1.50
N LYS A 115 23.00 2.45 2.39
CA LYS A 115 22.58 1.82 3.65
C LYS A 115 21.24 1.06 3.53
N LEU A 116 20.72 0.86 2.32
CA LEU A 116 19.42 0.24 2.03
C LEU A 116 18.22 0.96 2.70
N LEU A 117 18.39 2.24 3.04
CA LEU A 117 17.36 3.09 3.64
C LEU A 117 16.63 3.90 2.54
N PHE A 118 16.14 3.22 1.52
CA PHE A 118 15.61 3.81 0.29
C PHE A 118 14.51 4.85 0.51
N SER A 119 13.60 4.62 1.44
CA SER A 119 12.52 5.57 1.78
C SER A 119 13.01 6.89 2.38
N GLN A 120 14.29 7.01 2.76
CA GLN A 120 14.94 8.23 3.24
C GLN A 120 15.71 8.97 2.15
N CYS A 121 15.85 8.38 0.96
CA CYS A 121 16.46 9.02 -0.19
C CYS A 121 15.70 10.30 -0.60
N LYS A 122 16.42 11.40 -0.87
CA LYS A 122 15.77 12.65 -1.29
C LYS A 122 15.01 12.47 -2.61
N GLN A 123 15.58 11.73 -3.58
CA GLN A 123 14.92 11.46 -4.86
C GLN A 123 13.67 10.59 -4.67
N TYR A 124 13.67 9.65 -3.72
CA TYR A 124 12.48 8.86 -3.40
C TYR A 124 11.27 9.73 -3.04
N LYS A 125 11.50 10.91 -2.46
CA LYS A 125 10.45 11.86 -2.06
C LYS A 125 10.13 12.89 -3.14
N THR A 126 10.80 12.84 -4.30
CA THR A 126 10.47 13.67 -5.46
C THR A 126 9.35 13.06 -6.28
N THR A 127 8.76 13.86 -7.15
CA THR A 127 7.70 13.44 -8.05
C THR A 127 8.14 12.30 -8.96
N GLY A 128 7.50 11.15 -8.84
CA GLY A 128 7.74 9.97 -9.67
C GLY A 128 6.63 9.73 -10.70
N LEU A 129 5.41 10.16 -10.38
CA LEU A 129 4.23 10.10 -11.26
C LEU A 129 3.60 11.47 -11.39
N THR A 130 3.05 11.79 -12.55
CA THR A 130 2.28 13.01 -12.79
C THR A 130 0.99 12.72 -13.54
N ALA A 131 -0.06 13.50 -13.24
CA ALA A 131 -1.32 13.47 -13.95
C ALA A 131 -1.87 14.89 -14.11
N GLY A 132 -2.28 15.25 -15.30
CA GLY A 132 -2.76 16.59 -15.63
C GLY A 132 -1.71 17.66 -15.29
N PHE A 133 -2.14 18.67 -14.54
CA PHE A 133 -1.27 19.76 -14.08
C PHE A 133 -0.56 19.46 -12.76
N THR A 134 -0.90 18.37 -12.11
CA THR A 134 -0.41 18.08 -10.75
C THR A 134 0.67 17.00 -10.79
N PRO A 135 1.88 17.31 -10.31
CA PRO A 135 3.04 16.44 -10.44
C PRO A 135 3.21 15.51 -9.23
N ASN A 136 2.15 14.90 -8.69
CA ASN A 136 2.28 14.08 -7.48
C ASN A 136 1.17 13.01 -7.39
N GLY A 137 1.55 11.75 -7.36
CA GLY A 137 0.62 10.63 -7.36
C GLY A 137 0.07 10.35 -8.75
N GLY A 138 -1.26 10.28 -8.92
CA GLY A 138 -1.90 10.37 -10.23
C GLY A 138 -2.82 9.25 -10.66
N GLY A 139 -2.93 8.13 -9.93
CA GLY A 139 -3.81 7.01 -10.32
C GLY A 139 -5.31 7.30 -10.25
N PHE A 140 -5.72 8.41 -9.62
CA PHE A 140 -7.08 8.90 -9.66
C PHE A 140 -7.35 9.74 -10.92
N ALA A 141 -6.75 9.34 -12.04
CA ALA A 141 -6.90 9.94 -13.37
C ALA A 141 -6.87 8.85 -14.43
N GLN A 142 -7.43 9.13 -15.60
CA GLN A 142 -7.45 8.18 -16.72
C GLN A 142 -6.05 7.88 -17.28
N TYR A 143 -5.13 8.84 -17.19
CA TYR A 143 -3.74 8.68 -17.63
C TYR A 143 -2.79 9.22 -16.57
N VAL A 144 -1.65 8.53 -16.41
CA VAL A 144 -0.56 8.94 -15.55
C VAL A 144 0.76 8.78 -16.30
N LYS A 145 1.65 9.74 -16.11
CA LYS A 145 3.00 9.72 -16.66
C LYS A 145 4.00 9.26 -15.59
N ALA A 146 4.77 8.24 -15.90
CA ALA A 146 5.91 7.80 -15.09
C ALA A 146 7.17 8.53 -15.55
N MET A 147 7.86 9.17 -14.60
CA MET A 147 9.11 9.88 -14.83
C MET A 147 10.24 8.90 -15.21
N PRO A 148 11.32 9.34 -15.88
CA PRO A 148 12.35 8.44 -16.42
C PRO A 148 12.91 7.43 -15.41
N TRP A 149 13.18 7.86 -14.18
CA TRP A 149 13.70 6.99 -13.12
C TRP A 149 12.68 5.97 -12.61
N VAL A 150 11.37 6.28 -12.72
CA VAL A 150 10.29 5.32 -12.43
C VAL A 150 10.10 4.38 -13.62
N ALA A 151 10.12 4.89 -14.85
CA ALA A 151 10.04 4.08 -16.07
C ALA A 151 11.16 3.03 -16.12
N GLU A 152 12.35 3.39 -15.66
CA GLU A 152 13.52 2.49 -15.63
C GLU A 152 13.38 1.38 -14.58
N ARG A 153 12.93 1.69 -13.34
CA ARG A 153 13.07 0.79 -12.18
C ARG A 153 11.79 0.59 -11.38
N GLY A 154 10.75 1.40 -11.59
CA GLY A 154 9.53 1.39 -10.79
C GLY A 154 8.31 0.80 -11.50
N ILE A 155 8.43 0.33 -12.73
CA ILE A 155 7.35 -0.32 -13.45
C ILE A 155 7.55 -1.84 -13.44
N VAL A 156 6.47 -2.59 -13.19
CA VAL A 156 6.43 -4.04 -13.19
C VAL A 156 5.48 -4.53 -14.28
N ALA A 157 5.96 -5.44 -15.14
CA ALA A 157 5.14 -6.08 -16.15
C ALA A 157 4.12 -7.04 -15.52
N LEU A 158 2.91 -7.09 -16.07
CA LEU A 158 1.84 -7.96 -15.60
C LEU A 158 1.57 -9.08 -16.59
N PRO A 159 1.57 -10.35 -16.16
CA PRO A 159 1.14 -11.46 -16.99
C PRO A 159 -0.38 -11.40 -17.24
N ASP A 160 -0.86 -12.05 -18.31
CA ASP A 160 -2.26 -11.98 -18.74
C ASP A 160 -3.25 -12.54 -17.70
N ASN A 161 -2.81 -13.50 -16.89
CA ASN A 161 -3.63 -14.14 -15.86
C ASN A 161 -3.78 -13.31 -14.57
N VAL A 162 -3.15 -12.13 -14.47
CA VAL A 162 -3.28 -11.21 -13.34
C VAL A 162 -4.12 -10.02 -13.76
N SER A 163 -5.19 -9.74 -13.04
CA SER A 163 -6.05 -8.58 -13.28
C SER A 163 -5.35 -7.28 -12.86
N PHE A 164 -5.78 -6.14 -13.43
CA PHE A 164 -5.29 -4.84 -12.98
C PHE A 164 -5.65 -4.56 -11.52
N GLU A 165 -6.79 -5.04 -11.04
CA GLU A 165 -7.20 -4.92 -9.65
C GLU A 165 -6.25 -5.68 -8.70
N GLU A 166 -5.88 -6.93 -9.03
CA GLU A 166 -4.86 -7.68 -8.29
C GLU A 166 -3.52 -6.94 -8.27
N ALA A 167 -3.13 -6.39 -9.42
CA ALA A 167 -1.85 -5.71 -9.58
C ALA A 167 -1.73 -4.42 -8.74
N THR A 168 -2.85 -3.76 -8.37
CA THR A 168 -2.82 -2.61 -7.47
C THR A 168 -2.24 -2.93 -6.10
N PHE A 169 -2.28 -4.21 -5.69
CA PHE A 169 -1.74 -4.67 -4.41
C PHE A 169 -0.21 -4.81 -4.40
N ILE A 170 0.47 -4.79 -5.55
CA ILE A 170 1.94 -4.92 -5.59
C ILE A 170 2.62 -3.80 -4.79
N GLU A 171 2.10 -2.56 -4.88
CA GLU A 171 2.64 -1.43 -4.11
C GLU A 171 2.49 -1.64 -2.59
N PRO A 172 1.28 -1.83 -2.02
CA PRO A 172 1.15 -2.05 -0.59
C PRO A 172 1.81 -3.34 -0.11
N ILE A 173 1.79 -4.43 -0.87
CA ILE A 173 2.48 -5.68 -0.50
C ILE A 173 4.00 -5.46 -0.40
N ASN A 174 4.60 -4.63 -1.24
CA ASN A 174 6.02 -4.28 -1.08
C ASN A 174 6.28 -3.62 0.29
N THR A 175 5.42 -2.69 0.72
CA THR A 175 5.55 -2.05 2.04
C THR A 175 5.38 -3.05 3.18
N ILE A 176 4.48 -4.02 3.01
CA ILE A 176 4.20 -5.09 3.98
C ILE A 176 5.37 -6.09 4.07
N VAL A 177 5.92 -6.56 2.94
CA VAL A 177 7.09 -7.45 2.91
C VAL A 177 8.26 -6.80 3.63
N LYS A 178 8.54 -5.52 3.36
CA LYS A 178 9.55 -4.75 4.08
C LYS A 178 9.31 -4.73 5.58
N ALA A 179 8.07 -4.54 6.02
CA ALA A 179 7.73 -4.51 7.44
C ALA A 179 7.96 -5.87 8.11
N VAL A 180 7.51 -6.95 7.48
CA VAL A 180 7.67 -8.33 7.98
C VAL A 180 9.16 -8.70 8.08
N GLN A 181 9.96 -8.36 7.06
CA GLN A 181 11.42 -8.54 7.09
C GLN A 181 12.09 -7.72 8.20
N LYS A 182 11.70 -6.45 8.38
CA LYS A 182 12.23 -5.62 9.48
C LYS A 182 11.84 -6.14 10.86
N ALA A 183 10.67 -6.70 11.00
CA ALA A 183 10.24 -7.38 12.22
C ALA A 183 10.95 -8.73 12.42
N ARG A 184 11.71 -9.22 11.44
CA ARG A 184 12.45 -10.49 11.47
C ARG A 184 11.56 -11.66 11.88
N ILE A 185 10.34 -11.72 11.32
CA ILE A 185 9.39 -12.78 11.64
C ILE A 185 9.93 -14.10 11.09
N THR A 186 9.89 -15.14 11.94
CA THR A 186 10.33 -16.48 11.60
C THR A 186 9.25 -17.53 11.91
N ALA A 187 9.40 -18.71 11.31
CA ALA A 187 8.47 -19.81 11.49
C ALA A 187 8.31 -20.21 12.96
N GLY A 188 7.06 -20.41 13.39
CA GLY A 188 6.70 -20.81 14.74
C GLY A 188 6.58 -19.68 15.76
N GLU A 189 7.06 -18.46 15.44
CA GLU A 189 6.86 -17.29 16.30
C GLU A 189 5.38 -16.93 16.45
N THR A 190 5.02 -16.44 17.63
CA THR A 190 3.70 -15.86 17.89
C THR A 190 3.71 -14.38 17.50
N VAL A 191 2.91 -14.04 16.50
CA VAL A 191 2.78 -12.67 16.00
C VAL A 191 1.37 -12.15 16.26
N LEU A 192 1.27 -11.00 16.91
CA LEU A 192 0.03 -10.29 17.13
C LEU A 192 -0.06 -9.09 16.16
N ILE A 193 -1.18 -8.96 15.46
CA ILE A 193 -1.44 -7.83 14.56
C ILE A 193 -2.56 -6.99 15.16
N LEU A 194 -2.28 -5.72 15.44
CA LEU A 194 -3.23 -4.77 15.99
C LEU A 194 -3.87 -3.95 14.87
N GLY A 195 -5.15 -4.22 14.64
CA GLY A 195 -5.96 -3.67 13.56
C GLY A 195 -6.11 -4.64 12.39
N CYS A 196 -7.35 -4.99 12.04
CA CYS A 196 -7.72 -5.86 10.92
C CYS A 196 -8.30 -5.05 9.72
N GLY A 197 -7.84 -3.82 9.54
CA GLY A 197 -8.06 -3.06 8.30
C GLY A 197 -7.25 -3.64 7.12
N PRO A 198 -7.31 -3.02 5.93
CA PRO A 198 -6.62 -3.51 4.74
C PRO A 198 -5.13 -3.79 4.95
N ILE A 199 -4.44 -2.94 5.71
CA ILE A 199 -3.01 -3.11 6.03
C ILE A 199 -2.79 -4.29 6.98
N GLY A 200 -3.57 -4.38 8.07
CA GLY A 200 -3.42 -5.47 9.03
C GLY A 200 -3.70 -6.84 8.41
N LEU A 201 -4.69 -6.92 7.53
CA LEU A 201 -4.98 -8.17 6.79
C LEU A 201 -3.88 -8.54 5.81
N GLN A 202 -3.22 -7.56 5.17
CA GLN A 202 -2.06 -7.83 4.32
C GLN A 202 -0.84 -8.25 5.15
N LEU A 203 -0.61 -7.63 6.33
CA LEU A 203 0.42 -8.09 7.29
C LEU A 203 0.17 -9.54 7.71
N LEU A 204 -1.10 -9.91 7.98
CA LEU A 204 -1.49 -11.27 8.28
C LEU A 204 -1.12 -12.23 7.14
N MET A 205 -1.51 -11.91 5.89
CA MET A 205 -1.26 -12.75 4.72
C MET A 205 0.23 -13.00 4.50
N VAL A 206 1.07 -11.96 4.59
CA VAL A 206 2.52 -12.09 4.36
C VAL A 206 3.19 -12.79 5.54
N SER A 207 2.85 -12.47 6.79
CA SER A 207 3.40 -13.15 7.97
C SER A 207 3.03 -14.65 8.00
N LYS A 208 1.89 -15.02 7.42
CA LYS A 208 1.48 -16.43 7.26
C LYS A 208 2.45 -17.21 6.36
N ILE A 209 2.96 -16.58 5.29
CA ILE A 209 3.96 -17.20 4.42
C ILE A 209 5.25 -17.51 5.18
N GLU A 210 5.64 -16.66 6.13
CA GLU A 210 6.81 -16.89 6.98
C GLU A 210 6.60 -17.99 8.02
N GLY A 211 5.40 -18.59 8.10
CA GLY A 211 5.11 -19.72 9.00
C GLY A 211 4.85 -19.32 10.46
N ALA A 212 4.51 -18.06 10.73
CA ALA A 212 4.20 -17.59 12.07
C ALA A 212 2.83 -18.08 12.57
N LYS A 213 2.66 -18.16 13.88
CA LYS A 213 1.38 -18.32 14.57
C LYS A 213 0.73 -16.94 14.73
N LEU A 214 -0.36 -16.72 14.02
CA LEU A 214 -0.93 -15.40 13.84
C LEU A 214 -2.15 -15.18 14.71
N TYR A 215 -2.11 -14.13 15.48
CA TYR A 215 -3.22 -13.59 16.26
C TYR A 215 -3.52 -12.16 15.80
N THR A 216 -4.77 -11.75 15.90
CA THR A 216 -5.16 -10.40 15.49
C THR A 216 -6.02 -9.74 16.56
N SER A 217 -6.17 -8.42 16.50
CA SER A 217 -7.08 -7.69 17.36
C SER A 217 -7.72 -6.53 16.59
N ASP A 218 -9.05 -6.40 16.69
CA ASP A 218 -9.81 -5.29 16.10
C ASP A 218 -11.13 -5.10 16.86
N PRO A 219 -11.61 -3.88 17.12
CA PRO A 219 -12.90 -3.65 17.79
C PRO A 219 -14.10 -4.10 16.94
N ILE A 220 -13.95 -4.17 15.61
CA ILE A 220 -15.03 -4.51 14.68
C ILE A 220 -15.10 -6.02 14.47
N ALA A 221 -16.21 -6.64 14.90
CA ALA A 221 -16.40 -8.09 14.84
C ALA A 221 -16.27 -8.66 13.41
N GLN A 222 -16.81 -7.99 12.39
CA GLN A 222 -16.71 -8.42 10.99
C GLN A 222 -15.26 -8.49 10.51
N ARG A 223 -14.41 -7.54 10.95
CA ARG A 223 -12.98 -7.54 10.63
C ARG A 223 -12.23 -8.65 11.33
N ARG A 224 -12.61 -8.97 12.59
CA ARG A 224 -12.09 -10.14 13.31
C ARG A 224 -12.44 -11.44 12.55
N LEU A 225 -13.69 -11.61 12.14
CA LEU A 225 -14.11 -12.76 11.33
C LEU A 225 -13.34 -12.85 10.02
N LYS A 226 -13.08 -11.71 9.35
CA LYS A 226 -12.29 -11.68 8.13
C LYS A 226 -10.85 -12.13 8.37
N SER A 227 -10.22 -11.70 9.47
CA SER A 227 -8.86 -12.14 9.82
C SER A 227 -8.78 -13.66 10.07
N LEU A 228 -9.78 -14.23 10.74
CA LEU A 228 -9.89 -15.68 10.92
C LEU A 228 -10.01 -16.43 9.58
N SER A 229 -10.84 -15.94 8.67
CA SER A 229 -10.98 -16.53 7.34
C SER A 229 -9.69 -16.51 6.50
N LEU A 230 -8.78 -15.56 6.77
CA LEU A 230 -7.48 -15.42 6.13
C LEU A 230 -6.36 -16.20 6.84
N GLY A 231 -6.66 -16.79 8.00
CA GLY A 231 -5.78 -17.73 8.68
C GLY A 231 -5.18 -17.25 9.99
N ALA A 232 -5.76 -16.23 10.62
CA ALA A 232 -5.48 -15.98 12.03
C ALA A 232 -5.99 -17.16 12.89
N LEU A 233 -5.22 -17.54 13.90
CA LEU A 233 -5.61 -18.61 14.84
C LEU A 233 -6.76 -18.14 15.73
N GLU A 234 -6.65 -16.92 16.24
CA GLU A 234 -7.69 -16.24 17.03
C GLU A 234 -7.66 -14.72 16.73
N SER A 235 -8.77 -14.06 17.04
CA SER A 235 -8.89 -12.61 16.89
C SER A 235 -9.61 -12.03 18.10
N PHE A 236 -8.95 -11.10 18.80
CA PHE A 236 -9.37 -10.57 20.08
C PHE A 236 -10.16 -9.24 19.91
N ASP A 237 -11.06 -9.00 20.86
CA ASP A 237 -11.72 -7.72 20.99
C ASP A 237 -10.96 -6.82 21.99
N PRO A 238 -10.26 -5.78 21.55
CA PRO A 238 -9.46 -4.94 22.46
C PRO A 238 -10.35 -4.14 23.43
N THR A 239 -11.65 -3.98 23.13
CA THR A 239 -12.58 -3.25 24.01
C THR A 239 -12.92 -4.02 25.29
N SER A 240 -12.61 -5.32 25.33
CA SER A 240 -12.75 -6.14 26.54
C SER A 240 -11.82 -5.72 27.68
N GLY A 241 -10.74 -5.00 27.35
CA GLY A 241 -9.66 -4.67 28.31
C GLY A 241 -8.77 -5.84 28.69
N LYS A 242 -8.95 -7.02 28.07
CA LYS A 242 -8.25 -8.27 28.42
C LYS A 242 -7.17 -8.70 27.44
N LEU A 243 -6.86 -7.87 26.42
CA LEU A 243 -5.96 -8.23 25.32
C LEU A 243 -4.62 -8.81 25.82
N VAL A 244 -4.00 -8.22 26.83
CA VAL A 244 -2.72 -8.68 27.38
C VAL A 244 -2.86 -10.06 28.02
N GLU A 245 -3.93 -10.28 28.81
CA GLU A 245 -4.22 -11.55 29.46
C GLU A 245 -4.49 -12.66 28.42
N GLU A 246 -5.30 -12.36 27.42
CA GLU A 246 -5.66 -13.28 26.33
C GLU A 246 -4.42 -13.71 25.54
N VAL A 247 -3.54 -12.78 25.15
CA VAL A 247 -2.29 -13.08 24.43
C VAL A 247 -1.34 -13.91 25.32
N ARG A 248 -1.19 -13.56 26.59
CA ARG A 248 -0.36 -14.33 27.53
C ARG A 248 -0.89 -15.75 27.74
N GLY A 249 -2.22 -15.92 27.80
CA GLY A 249 -2.86 -17.22 27.89
C GLY A 249 -2.57 -18.15 26.72
N ARG A 250 -2.19 -17.61 25.53
CA ARG A 250 -1.82 -18.37 24.32
C ARG A 250 -0.31 -18.55 24.15
N THR A 251 0.48 -18.01 25.07
CA THR A 251 1.95 -17.95 24.97
C THR A 251 2.64 -18.39 26.26
N ASP A 252 2.03 -19.29 27.05
CA ASP A 252 2.54 -19.77 28.35
C ASP A 252 2.95 -18.63 29.29
N GLY A 253 2.16 -17.56 29.31
CA GLY A 253 2.39 -16.37 30.15
C GLY A 253 3.39 -15.35 29.57
N ARG A 254 4.09 -15.64 28.46
CA ARG A 254 5.20 -14.82 27.97
C ARG A 254 4.74 -13.52 27.27
N GLY A 255 3.77 -13.60 26.39
CA GLY A 255 3.40 -12.56 25.41
C GLY A 255 3.87 -12.88 23.99
N ALA A 256 3.57 -12.01 23.04
CA ALA A 256 3.87 -12.21 21.62
C ALA A 256 5.36 -11.96 21.30
N ASP A 257 5.94 -12.74 20.38
CA ASP A 257 7.31 -12.57 19.89
C ASP A 257 7.46 -11.29 19.07
N ALA A 258 6.46 -10.97 18.28
CA ALA A 258 6.36 -9.72 17.54
C ALA A 258 4.93 -9.17 17.57
N VAL A 259 4.81 -7.84 17.66
CA VAL A 259 3.53 -7.13 17.57
C VAL A 259 3.60 -6.12 16.42
N LEU A 260 2.71 -6.26 15.43
CA LEU A 260 2.64 -5.39 14.26
C LEU A 260 1.49 -4.40 14.42
N VAL A 261 1.81 -3.11 14.51
CA VAL A 261 0.83 -2.05 14.74
C VAL A 261 0.35 -1.48 13.42
N ALA A 262 -0.86 -1.86 13.00
CA ALA A 262 -1.51 -1.40 11.76
C ALA A 262 -2.48 -0.22 11.97
N VAL A 263 -2.54 0.34 13.18
CA VAL A 263 -3.43 1.45 13.57
C VAL A 263 -2.63 2.62 14.12
N ALA A 264 -2.89 3.81 13.60
CA ALA A 264 -2.21 5.04 14.04
C ALA A 264 -2.91 5.67 15.26
N HIS A 265 -2.84 5.01 16.41
CA HIS A 265 -3.39 5.56 17.67
C HIS A 265 -2.42 5.28 18.83
N PRO A 266 -2.14 6.29 19.70
CA PRO A 266 -1.17 6.15 20.80
C PRO A 266 -1.45 4.97 21.73
N SER A 267 -2.70 4.75 22.16
CA SER A 267 -3.05 3.64 23.06
C SER A 267 -2.73 2.28 22.46
N VAL A 268 -2.87 2.11 21.13
CA VAL A 268 -2.55 0.84 20.46
C VAL A 268 -1.05 0.52 20.55
N VAL A 269 -0.20 1.54 20.54
CA VAL A 269 1.26 1.32 20.75
C VAL A 269 1.57 0.92 22.18
N THR A 270 0.86 1.50 23.15
CA THR A 270 0.97 1.09 24.56
C THR A 270 0.53 -0.37 24.74
N ASP A 271 -0.60 -0.75 24.14
CA ASP A 271 -1.09 -2.14 24.15
C ASP A 271 -0.09 -3.09 23.47
N ALA A 272 0.53 -2.66 22.36
CA ALA A 272 1.55 -3.43 21.66
C ALA A 272 2.76 -3.73 22.56
N LEU A 273 3.25 -2.73 23.28
CA LEU A 273 4.35 -2.89 24.23
C LEU A 273 3.97 -3.78 25.43
N ALA A 274 2.72 -3.70 25.91
CA ALA A 274 2.23 -4.51 27.01
C ALA A 274 2.02 -6.00 26.61
N THR A 275 1.66 -6.25 25.35
CA THR A 275 1.41 -7.61 24.82
C THR A 275 2.68 -8.30 24.31
N ALA A 276 3.71 -7.55 23.90
CA ALA A 276 5.00 -8.12 23.54
C ALA A 276 5.71 -8.73 24.74
N ARG A 277 6.35 -9.91 24.56
CA ARG A 277 7.18 -10.52 25.60
C ARG A 277 8.46 -9.71 25.85
N PRO A 278 9.17 -9.93 26.98
CA PRO A 278 10.55 -9.47 27.10
C PRO A 278 11.42 -9.99 25.93
N GLY A 279 12.30 -9.14 25.40
CA GLY A 279 13.07 -9.40 24.17
C GLY A 279 12.20 -9.49 22.90
N GLY A 280 10.94 -9.08 22.96
CA GLY A 280 10.03 -9.07 21.82
C GLY A 280 10.17 -7.80 20.96
N ARG A 281 9.50 -7.77 19.81
CA ARG A 281 9.58 -6.69 18.83
C ARG A 281 8.22 -6.05 18.63
N VAL A 282 8.17 -4.71 18.64
CA VAL A 282 6.97 -3.93 18.30
C VAL A 282 7.28 -3.12 17.05
N LEU A 283 6.57 -3.41 15.96
CA LEU A 283 6.76 -2.70 14.68
C LEU A 283 5.62 -1.72 14.45
N LEU A 284 5.97 -0.45 14.35
CA LEU A 284 5.06 0.64 14.00
C LEU A 284 4.99 0.75 12.48
N PHE A 285 3.87 0.30 11.89
CA PHE A 285 3.62 0.41 10.46
C PHE A 285 2.76 1.63 10.14
N ALA A 286 1.67 1.83 10.88
CA ALA A 286 0.79 2.97 10.64
C ALA A 286 1.49 4.28 11.05
N ALA A 287 1.54 5.23 10.11
CA ALA A 287 2.13 6.54 10.37
C ALA A 287 1.24 7.35 11.32
N ASN A 288 1.80 7.78 12.45
CA ASN A 288 1.18 8.77 13.32
C ASN A 288 1.43 10.19 12.79
N ASP A 289 0.65 11.14 13.28
CA ASP A 289 0.94 12.56 13.09
C ASP A 289 2.33 12.88 13.66
N PRO A 290 3.18 13.68 12.97
CA PRO A 290 4.54 13.99 13.42
C PRO A 290 4.63 14.60 14.82
N VAL A 291 3.56 15.22 15.30
CA VAL A 291 3.51 15.81 16.65
C VAL A 291 2.95 14.89 17.72
N THR A 292 2.46 13.71 17.33
CA THR A 292 1.90 12.72 18.27
C THR A 292 2.99 12.18 19.18
N LYS A 293 2.82 12.35 20.48
CA LYS A 293 3.67 11.77 21.50
C LYS A 293 3.05 10.47 22.03
N ILE A 294 3.90 9.50 22.30
CA ILE A 294 3.50 8.21 22.90
C ILE A 294 4.35 8.02 24.14
N GLU A 295 3.70 7.85 25.28
CA GLU A 295 4.35 7.61 26.56
C GLU A 295 4.32 6.12 26.90
N PHE A 296 5.46 5.57 27.31
CA PHE A 296 5.58 4.20 27.79
C PHE A 296 6.69 4.10 28.84
N PRO A 297 6.65 3.10 29.75
CA PRO A 297 7.70 2.89 30.74
C PRO A 297 9.05 2.61 30.07
N ALA A 298 10.08 3.37 30.39
CA ALA A 298 11.43 3.16 29.85
C ALA A 298 11.98 1.76 30.15
N ALA A 299 11.52 1.13 31.24
CA ALA A 299 11.85 -0.26 31.60
C ALA A 299 11.45 -1.27 30.50
N ALA A 300 10.40 -0.98 29.74
CA ALA A 300 10.00 -1.84 28.61
C ALA A 300 11.12 -2.00 27.56
N VAL A 301 11.93 -0.97 27.36
CA VAL A 301 13.10 -1.02 26.46
C VAL A 301 14.37 -1.35 27.21
N GLY A 302 14.62 -0.72 28.38
CA GLY A 302 15.89 -0.84 29.08
C GLY A 302 16.04 -2.13 29.92
N ILE A 303 14.96 -2.68 30.45
CA ILE A 303 14.97 -3.89 31.32
C ILE A 303 14.38 -5.08 30.56
N ASP A 304 13.22 -4.92 29.97
CA ASP A 304 12.56 -5.98 29.18
C ASP A 304 13.21 -6.20 27.81
N GLU A 305 14.16 -5.37 27.40
CA GLU A 305 14.88 -5.45 26.11
C GLU A 305 13.94 -5.53 24.89
N LYS A 306 12.75 -4.88 24.96
CA LYS A 306 11.82 -4.85 23.84
C LYS A 306 12.32 -3.88 22.79
N GLU A 307 12.27 -4.29 21.51
CA GLU A 307 12.63 -3.45 20.38
C GLU A 307 11.43 -2.69 19.84
N ILE A 308 11.58 -1.39 19.59
CA ILE A 308 10.59 -0.58 18.85
C ILE A 308 11.15 -0.31 17.47
N LEU A 309 10.47 -0.81 16.44
CA LEU A 309 10.88 -0.75 15.05
C LEU A 309 9.90 0.12 14.25
N GLY A 310 10.39 0.87 13.27
CA GLY A 310 9.56 1.61 12.32
C GLY A 310 9.71 1.04 10.91
N SER A 311 8.63 0.95 10.16
CA SER A 311 8.65 0.68 8.71
C SER A 311 7.85 1.73 7.97
N TYR A 312 8.48 2.38 6.98
CA TYR A 312 7.87 3.44 6.19
C TYR A 312 8.09 3.18 4.71
N SER A 313 7.01 3.15 3.94
CA SER A 313 6.97 3.08 2.48
C SER A 313 7.67 1.86 1.88
N ALA A 314 7.68 1.74 0.55
CA ALA A 314 8.24 0.62 -0.20
C ALA A 314 9.78 0.61 -0.23
N ALA A 315 10.35 -0.50 -0.71
CA ALA A 315 11.79 -0.65 -0.95
C ALA A 315 12.03 -1.29 -2.32
N VAL A 316 13.03 -0.80 -3.04
CA VAL A 316 13.29 -1.22 -4.43
C VAL A 316 13.97 -2.58 -4.53
N ASP A 317 14.77 -2.93 -3.53
CA ASP A 317 15.53 -4.19 -3.45
C ASP A 317 14.66 -5.44 -3.24
N ILE A 318 13.44 -5.27 -2.76
CA ILE A 318 12.47 -6.34 -2.56
C ILE A 318 11.30 -6.29 -3.56
N GLN A 319 11.37 -5.40 -4.55
CA GLN A 319 10.26 -5.18 -5.50
C GLN A 319 9.86 -6.46 -6.22
N ASP A 320 10.82 -7.20 -6.73
CA ASP A 320 10.56 -8.44 -7.49
C ASP A 320 9.98 -9.54 -6.59
N SER A 321 10.47 -9.68 -5.37
CA SER A 321 9.94 -10.66 -4.42
C SER A 321 8.51 -10.32 -3.99
N ALA A 322 8.24 -9.06 -3.71
CA ALA A 322 6.90 -8.59 -3.34
C ALA A 322 5.92 -8.72 -4.52
N ALA A 323 6.33 -8.31 -5.72
CA ALA A 323 5.53 -8.51 -6.93
C ALA A 323 5.27 -10.01 -7.17
N GLY A 324 6.26 -10.87 -7.00
CA GLY A 324 6.14 -12.32 -7.15
C GLY A 324 5.09 -12.97 -6.23
N LEU A 325 4.80 -12.38 -5.07
CA LEU A 325 3.71 -12.86 -4.19
C LEU A 325 2.33 -12.60 -4.79
N VAL A 326 2.13 -11.45 -5.42
CA VAL A 326 0.86 -11.08 -6.05
C VAL A 326 0.73 -11.76 -7.42
N LEU A 327 1.74 -11.64 -8.28
CA LEU A 327 1.75 -12.21 -9.63
C LEU A 327 1.64 -13.74 -9.61
N GLY A 328 2.26 -14.38 -8.61
CA GLY A 328 2.18 -15.82 -8.38
C GLY A 328 0.91 -16.27 -7.63
N LYS A 329 -0.04 -15.37 -7.37
CA LYS A 329 -1.30 -15.63 -6.64
C LYS A 329 -1.10 -16.33 -5.29
N LYS A 330 0.01 -16.03 -4.60
CA LYS A 330 0.32 -16.60 -3.29
C LYS A 330 -0.45 -15.95 -2.15
N LEU A 331 -1.04 -14.78 -2.41
CA LEU A 331 -1.83 -14.01 -1.46
C LEU A 331 -3.26 -13.83 -1.98
N PRO A 332 -4.28 -14.10 -1.17
CA PRO A 332 -5.69 -13.91 -1.54
C PRO A 332 -6.07 -12.41 -1.43
N VAL A 333 -5.36 -11.54 -2.15
CA VAL A 333 -5.52 -10.08 -2.03
C VAL A 333 -6.91 -9.60 -2.43
N MET A 334 -7.56 -10.29 -3.36
CA MET A 334 -8.90 -9.95 -3.81
C MET A 334 -9.98 -10.21 -2.75
N ASP A 335 -9.71 -11.06 -1.78
CA ASP A 335 -10.64 -11.39 -0.68
C ASP A 335 -10.89 -10.20 0.26
N ILE A 336 -10.05 -9.18 0.21
CA ILE A 336 -10.22 -7.95 1.01
C ILE A 336 -10.74 -6.76 0.19
N VAL A 337 -10.96 -6.92 -1.12
CA VAL A 337 -11.61 -5.88 -1.95
C VAL A 337 -13.12 -5.93 -1.71
N THR A 338 -13.65 -4.88 -1.08
CA THR A 338 -15.06 -4.82 -0.72
C THR A 338 -15.87 -3.86 -1.61
N HIS A 339 -15.23 -2.82 -2.12
CA HIS A 339 -15.92 -1.80 -2.90
C HIS A 339 -15.12 -1.42 -4.15
N ARG A 340 -15.87 -1.18 -5.23
CA ARG A 340 -15.37 -0.63 -6.49
C ARG A 340 -16.20 0.57 -6.86
N PHE A 341 -15.54 1.67 -7.15
CA PHE A 341 -16.17 2.89 -7.60
C PHE A 341 -15.59 3.30 -8.95
N SER A 342 -16.44 3.82 -9.83
CA SER A 342 -15.93 4.56 -10.99
C SER A 342 -15.26 5.86 -10.54
N LEU A 343 -14.40 6.43 -11.40
CA LEU A 343 -13.79 7.73 -11.13
C LEU A 343 -14.83 8.82 -10.82
N ASP A 344 -16.03 8.75 -11.43
CA ASP A 344 -17.12 9.69 -11.20
C ASP A 344 -17.61 9.74 -9.74
N ARG A 345 -17.42 8.65 -9.01
CA ARG A 345 -17.82 8.51 -7.62
C ARG A 345 -16.64 8.56 -6.67
N ILE A 346 -15.53 9.17 -7.07
CA ILE A 346 -14.29 9.20 -6.26
C ILE A 346 -14.50 9.87 -4.90
N GLN A 347 -15.30 10.93 -4.82
CA GLN A 347 -15.60 11.60 -3.54
C GLN A 347 -16.26 10.65 -2.54
N GLU A 348 -17.26 9.88 -2.98
CA GLU A 348 -17.92 8.87 -2.15
C GLU A 348 -16.96 7.78 -1.68
N ALA A 349 -16.10 7.32 -2.58
CA ALA A 349 -15.10 6.30 -2.28
C ALA A 349 -14.09 6.78 -1.21
N LEU A 350 -13.65 8.03 -1.31
CA LEU A 350 -12.74 8.65 -0.36
C LEU A 350 -13.41 8.90 0.99
N GLU A 351 -14.67 9.32 1.01
CA GLU A 351 -15.47 9.48 2.25
C GLU A 351 -15.67 8.13 2.95
N LEU A 352 -16.00 7.07 2.21
CA LEU A 352 -16.08 5.71 2.77
C LEU A 352 -14.74 5.24 3.33
N ALA A 353 -13.62 5.55 2.66
CA ALA A 353 -12.30 5.21 3.15
C ALA A 353 -11.90 6.02 4.39
N ALA A 354 -12.34 7.28 4.49
CA ALA A 354 -12.08 8.15 5.63
C ALA A 354 -12.94 7.79 6.86
N ARG A 355 -14.15 7.28 6.63
CA ARG A 355 -15.10 6.83 7.66
C ARG A 355 -15.56 5.41 7.36
N PRO A 356 -14.68 4.43 7.57
CA PRO A 356 -14.95 3.06 7.15
C PRO A 356 -16.10 2.45 7.97
N THR A 357 -16.98 1.70 7.27
CA THR A 357 -18.01 0.86 7.89
C THR A 357 -17.43 -0.47 8.37
N ALA A 358 -18.26 -1.28 9.01
CA ALA A 358 -17.87 -2.63 9.43
C ALA A 358 -17.52 -3.54 8.23
N GLU A 359 -18.15 -3.32 7.08
CA GLU A 359 -18.00 -4.11 5.86
C GLU A 359 -16.90 -3.56 4.94
N SER A 360 -16.48 -2.30 5.11
CA SER A 360 -15.51 -1.69 4.20
C SER A 360 -14.07 -2.05 4.57
N LEU A 361 -13.33 -2.58 3.57
CA LEU A 361 -11.91 -2.88 3.66
C LEU A 361 -11.18 -2.15 2.52
N LYS A 362 -10.65 -2.89 1.53
CA LYS A 362 -9.99 -2.28 0.39
C LYS A 362 -11.00 -1.75 -0.61
N ILE A 363 -10.80 -0.50 -1.00
CA ILE A 363 -11.62 0.24 -1.96
C ILE A 363 -10.77 0.51 -3.20
N LEU A 364 -11.31 0.23 -4.38
CA LEU A 364 -10.67 0.47 -5.66
C LEU A 364 -11.44 1.52 -6.46
N ILE A 365 -10.71 2.38 -7.16
CA ILE A 365 -11.22 3.20 -8.25
C ILE A 365 -10.91 2.44 -9.54
N THR A 366 -11.95 2.19 -10.35
CA THR A 366 -11.82 1.53 -11.65
C THR A 366 -12.11 2.52 -12.77
N HIS A 367 -11.32 2.46 -13.84
CA HIS A 367 -11.50 3.27 -15.03
C HIS A 367 -12.08 2.38 -16.13
N ALA A 368 -13.21 2.80 -16.68
CA ALA A 368 -13.86 2.13 -17.82
C ALA A 368 -13.09 2.38 -19.13
#